data_0b841140933736c76a2dd2eb7a93060e
#
_entry.id   0b841140933736c76a2dd2eb7a93060e
#
_cell.length_a   1.000
_cell.length_b   1.000
_cell.length_c   1.000
_cell.angle_alpha   90.00
_cell.angle_beta   90.00
_cell.angle_gamma   90.00
#
_symmetry.space_group_name_H-M   'P 1'
#
loop_
_entity.id
_entity.type
_entity.pdbx_description
1 polymer ?
#
loop_
_entity_poly.entity_id
_entity_poly.type
_entity_poly.pdbx_seq_one_letter_code
_entity_poly.pdbx_strand_id
1 'polypeptide(L)'
;MNVRWPGEADPEYTRIQDELLKEEAEQKGIVEWGQLPTIGGQFPCETIKNVDKISLWRGDITRLSVDAIVNAANSQMLGCFVPCHGCIDNAIHSAAGIQLRNECAQIMEAQGHEEPTGKAKITKGYNLPAKHVIHTVGPIVGMQVIEKQEEELKSCYLNCMKLAEKEGLKSIAFCCISTGEFHFPNKLAAEIAVKTVDKYLSSSKLERVIFNVFKEEDYNIYKLSLIHISE
;
A
#
# COMPACT_ATOMS: atom_id res chain seq x y z
N MET A 1 10.84 15.04 -10.46
CA MET A 1 9.40 14.80 -10.12
C MET A 1 9.08 15.14 -8.67
N ASN A 2 9.83 14.70 -7.69
CA ASN A 2 9.49 14.79 -6.26
C ASN A 2 9.26 16.20 -5.72
N VAL A 3 10.00 17.18 -6.20
CA VAL A 3 9.90 18.60 -5.76
C VAL A 3 8.86 19.41 -6.51
N ARG A 4 8.21 18.83 -7.52
CA ARG A 4 7.20 19.54 -8.31
C ARG A 4 5.89 19.64 -7.55
N TRP A 5 5.40 20.84 -7.35
CA TRP A 5 4.06 21.09 -6.81
C TRP A 5 2.97 20.64 -7.77
N PRO A 6 1.78 20.27 -7.27
CA PRO A 6 0.61 20.02 -8.10
C PRO A 6 0.34 21.20 -9.03
N GLY A 7 -0.13 20.91 -10.25
CA GLY A 7 -0.47 21.92 -11.22
C GLY A 7 -0.39 21.37 -12.64
N GLU A 8 -0.84 22.20 -13.60
CA GLU A 8 -0.81 21.83 -15.01
C GLU A 8 0.61 21.55 -15.49
N ALA A 9 0.73 20.54 -16.32
CA ALA A 9 1.97 20.18 -16.99
C ALA A 9 1.78 20.31 -18.48
N ASP A 10 2.87 20.67 -19.15
CA ASP A 10 2.92 20.63 -20.60
C ASP A 10 2.54 19.22 -21.10
N PRO A 11 1.61 19.09 -22.06
CA PRO A 11 1.22 17.79 -22.61
C PRO A 11 2.40 16.99 -23.17
N GLU A 12 3.38 17.65 -23.78
CA GLU A 12 4.58 16.98 -24.30
C GLU A 12 5.45 16.44 -23.16
N TYR A 13 5.64 17.21 -22.09
CA TYR A 13 6.32 16.73 -20.88
C TYR A 13 5.63 15.49 -20.30
N THR A 14 4.30 15.53 -20.21
CA THR A 14 3.51 14.41 -19.68
C THR A 14 3.68 13.17 -20.54
N ARG A 15 3.63 13.33 -21.88
CA ARG A 15 3.83 12.21 -22.81
C ARG A 15 5.20 11.56 -22.65
N ILE A 16 6.27 12.40 -22.64
CA ILE A 16 7.65 11.90 -22.49
C ILE A 16 7.84 11.21 -21.15
N GLN A 17 7.28 11.78 -20.06
CA GLN A 17 7.32 11.17 -18.74
C GLN A 17 6.64 9.81 -18.75
N ASP A 18 5.46 9.70 -19.36
CA ASP A 18 4.68 8.47 -19.38
C ASP A 18 5.39 7.37 -20.18
N GLU A 19 6.01 7.71 -21.30
CA GLU A 19 6.82 6.78 -22.09
C GLU A 19 8.02 6.27 -21.26
N LEU A 20 8.75 7.17 -20.60
CA LEU A 20 9.90 6.82 -19.76
C LEU A 20 9.50 5.91 -18.59
N LEU A 21 8.44 6.27 -17.84
CA LEU A 21 8.03 5.51 -16.66
C LEU A 21 7.49 4.13 -17.01
N LYS A 22 6.80 3.99 -18.15
CA LYS A 22 6.37 2.68 -18.65
C LYS A 22 7.55 1.81 -19.04
N GLU A 23 8.51 2.39 -19.77
CA GLU A 23 9.74 1.68 -20.13
C GLU A 23 10.52 1.23 -18.88
N GLU A 24 10.67 2.10 -17.88
CA GLU A 24 11.30 1.74 -16.60
C GLU A 24 10.56 0.61 -15.87
N ALA A 25 9.22 0.62 -15.86
CA ALA A 25 8.43 -0.44 -15.25
C ALA A 25 8.64 -1.78 -15.97
N GLU A 26 8.66 -1.77 -17.29
CA GLU A 26 8.95 -2.97 -18.10
C GLU A 26 10.38 -3.49 -17.87
N GLN A 27 11.37 -2.62 -17.84
CA GLN A 27 12.78 -2.98 -17.58
C GLN A 27 12.98 -3.56 -16.17
N LYS A 28 12.28 -3.04 -15.16
CA LYS A 28 12.27 -3.58 -13.79
C LYS A 28 11.58 -4.95 -13.72
N GLY A 29 10.76 -5.28 -14.71
CA GLY A 29 9.97 -6.49 -14.80
C GLY A 29 8.68 -6.41 -13.96
N ILE A 30 7.54 -6.50 -14.64
CA ILE A 30 6.22 -6.49 -14.02
C ILE A 30 5.94 -7.86 -13.40
N VAL A 31 5.33 -7.86 -12.24
CA VAL A 31 4.95 -9.07 -11.49
C VAL A 31 3.44 -9.17 -11.42
N GLU A 32 2.87 -10.18 -12.06
CA GLU A 32 1.43 -10.45 -12.02
C GLU A 32 1.02 -11.07 -10.70
N TRP A 33 0.02 -10.49 -10.03
CA TRP A 33 -0.44 -10.98 -8.72
C TRP A 33 -0.89 -12.46 -8.75
N GLY A 34 -1.45 -12.90 -9.88
CA GLY A 34 -1.90 -14.28 -10.06
C GLY A 34 -0.77 -15.31 -10.08
N GLN A 35 0.48 -14.88 -10.33
CA GLN A 35 1.66 -15.74 -10.31
C GLN A 35 2.27 -15.87 -8.90
N LEU A 36 1.86 -15.01 -7.97
CA LEU A 36 2.36 -15.07 -6.60
C LEU A 36 1.72 -16.26 -5.86
N PRO A 37 2.52 -17.11 -5.22
CA PRO A 37 1.98 -18.21 -4.45
C PRO A 37 1.21 -17.67 -3.23
N THR A 38 0.16 -18.38 -2.84
CA THR A 38 -0.55 -18.10 -1.59
C THR A 38 0.24 -18.62 -0.39
N ILE A 39 -0.05 -18.11 0.79
CA ILE A 39 0.63 -18.59 2.01
C ILE A 39 0.34 -20.05 2.28
N GLY A 40 -0.85 -20.57 1.92
CA GLY A 40 -1.18 -22.00 2.02
C GLY A 40 -0.28 -22.88 1.16
N GLY A 41 0.23 -22.36 0.04
CA GLY A 41 1.23 -23.05 -0.80
C GLY A 41 2.69 -22.83 -0.37
N GLN A 42 2.94 -21.86 0.53
CA GLN A 42 4.30 -21.48 0.95
C GLN A 42 4.66 -22.03 2.34
N PHE A 43 3.71 -22.03 3.28
CA PHE A 43 3.96 -22.30 4.69
C PHE A 43 2.87 -23.17 5.31
N PRO A 44 3.20 -24.02 6.30
CA PRO A 44 2.19 -24.65 7.16
C PRO A 44 1.57 -23.58 8.05
N CYS A 45 0.34 -23.16 7.75
CA CYS A 45 -0.40 -22.15 8.52
C CYS A 45 -1.62 -22.82 9.15
N GLU A 46 -1.62 -23.01 10.47
CA GLU A 46 -2.75 -23.62 11.17
C GLU A 46 -3.77 -22.59 11.69
N THR A 47 -3.33 -21.35 11.89
CA THR A 47 -4.11 -20.28 12.54
C THR A 47 -4.83 -19.35 11.57
N ILE A 48 -4.35 -19.24 10.33
CA ILE A 48 -4.95 -18.39 9.29
C ILE A 48 -6.04 -19.18 8.54
N LYS A 49 -7.23 -18.59 8.44
CA LYS A 49 -8.38 -19.23 7.78
C LYS A 49 -8.39 -19.05 6.26
N ASN A 50 -7.88 -17.91 5.80
CA ASN A 50 -7.95 -17.51 4.39
C ASN A 50 -6.61 -17.68 3.67
N VAL A 51 -5.90 -18.78 3.93
CA VAL A 51 -4.55 -19.06 3.40
C VAL A 51 -4.46 -19.01 1.87
N ASP A 52 -5.55 -19.34 1.17
CA ASP A 52 -5.61 -19.35 -0.30
C ASP A 52 -5.88 -17.94 -0.89
N LYS A 53 -6.23 -16.97 -0.05
CA LYS A 53 -6.48 -15.58 -0.45
C LYS A 53 -5.36 -14.62 -0.05
N ILE A 54 -4.37 -15.06 0.69
CA ILE A 54 -3.27 -14.23 1.17
C ILE A 54 -1.97 -14.65 0.50
N SER A 55 -1.17 -13.69 0.09
CA SER A 55 0.21 -13.90 -0.38
C SER A 55 1.17 -13.03 0.44
N LEU A 56 2.37 -13.53 0.68
CA LEU A 56 3.49 -12.75 1.20
C LEU A 56 4.54 -12.64 0.10
N TRP A 57 4.86 -11.41 -0.31
CA TRP A 57 5.81 -11.18 -1.39
C TRP A 57 6.85 -10.12 -1.00
N ARG A 58 8.12 -10.47 -1.18
CA ARG A 58 9.23 -9.54 -0.99
C ARG A 58 9.65 -8.96 -2.34
N GLY A 59 9.45 -7.65 -2.49
CA GLY A 59 9.80 -6.95 -3.73
C GLY A 59 9.37 -5.49 -3.73
N ASP A 60 9.60 -4.85 -4.85
CA ASP A 60 9.19 -3.46 -5.09
C ASP A 60 7.71 -3.43 -5.50
N ILE A 61 6.84 -2.85 -4.65
CA ILE A 61 5.40 -2.78 -4.86
C ILE A 61 5.02 -2.06 -6.16
N THR A 62 5.88 -1.16 -6.65
CA THR A 62 5.65 -0.43 -7.90
C THR A 62 5.72 -1.30 -9.15
N ARG A 63 6.16 -2.56 -9.00
CA ARG A 63 6.21 -3.56 -10.07
C ARG A 63 4.99 -4.47 -10.12
N LEU A 64 4.10 -4.38 -9.11
CA LEU A 64 2.93 -5.26 -9.03
C LEU A 64 1.82 -4.85 -9.99
N SER A 65 1.46 -5.76 -10.88
CA SER A 65 0.23 -5.71 -11.67
C SER A 65 -0.89 -6.31 -10.83
N VAL A 66 -1.67 -5.44 -10.19
CA VAL A 66 -2.74 -5.74 -9.23
C VAL A 66 -3.85 -4.68 -9.36
N ASP A 67 -5.06 -4.94 -8.88
CA ASP A 67 -6.11 -3.94 -9.01
C ASP A 67 -5.81 -2.68 -8.19
N ALA A 68 -5.26 -2.83 -6.97
CA ALA A 68 -4.78 -1.68 -6.20
C ALA A 68 -3.53 -2.01 -5.37
N ILE A 69 -2.59 -1.07 -5.32
CA ILE A 69 -1.55 -1.03 -4.29
C ILE A 69 -1.91 0.00 -3.23
N VAL A 70 -1.50 -0.25 -1.98
CA VAL A 70 -1.72 0.69 -0.88
C VAL A 70 -0.48 1.54 -0.66
N ASN A 71 -0.69 2.86 -0.62
CA ASN A 71 0.31 3.85 -0.27
C ASN A 71 0.12 4.28 1.19
N ALA A 72 1.18 4.19 1.99
CA ALA A 72 1.24 4.80 3.31
C ALA A 72 1.61 6.29 3.15
N ALA A 73 0.57 7.10 3.00
CA ALA A 73 0.65 8.53 2.74
C ALA A 73 0.82 9.34 4.03
N ASN A 74 1.23 10.60 3.88
CA ASN A 74 1.08 11.62 4.91
C ASN A 74 -0.32 12.26 4.86
N SER A 75 -0.67 13.08 5.87
CA SER A 75 -2.00 13.71 5.97
C SER A 75 -2.32 14.70 4.85
N GLN A 76 -1.33 15.23 4.16
CA GLN A 76 -1.52 16.09 3.00
C GLN A 76 -1.84 15.31 1.73
N MET A 77 -1.49 14.01 1.67
CA MET A 77 -1.66 13.12 0.52
C MET A 77 -0.97 13.56 -0.78
N LEU A 78 -0.09 14.54 -0.73
CA LEU A 78 0.59 15.09 -1.91
C LEU A 78 1.89 14.37 -2.27
N GLY A 79 2.16 13.24 -1.64
CA GLY A 79 3.43 12.52 -1.79
C GLY A 79 4.56 13.12 -0.96
N CYS A 80 5.72 12.50 -1.02
CA CYS A 80 6.91 12.98 -0.34
C CYS A 80 7.67 13.97 -1.24
N PHE A 81 7.93 15.18 -0.72
CA PHE A 81 8.69 16.21 -1.44
C PHE A 81 10.20 16.15 -1.21
N VAL A 82 10.68 15.25 -0.35
CA VAL A 82 12.13 15.09 -0.10
C VAL A 82 12.77 14.31 -1.24
N PRO A 83 13.71 14.92 -2.00
CA PRO A 83 14.34 14.25 -3.12
C PRO A 83 15.06 12.96 -2.69
N CYS A 84 14.88 11.89 -3.45
CA CYS A 84 15.51 10.59 -3.23
C CYS A 84 15.23 9.96 -1.85
N HIS A 85 14.18 10.41 -1.14
CA HIS A 85 13.80 9.82 0.12
C HIS A 85 13.33 8.37 -0.07
N GLY A 86 13.85 7.46 0.73
CA GLY A 86 13.60 6.02 0.61
C GLY A 86 12.25 5.54 1.17
N CYS A 87 11.22 6.40 1.24
CA CYS A 87 9.89 6.00 1.69
C CYS A 87 9.00 5.50 0.55
N ILE A 88 8.00 4.72 0.91
CA ILE A 88 7.05 4.13 -0.04
C ILE A 88 6.25 5.20 -0.79
N ASP A 89 5.87 6.28 -0.11
CA ASP A 89 5.12 7.40 -0.68
C ASP A 89 5.92 8.07 -1.83
N ASN A 90 7.23 8.26 -1.64
CA ASN A 90 8.13 8.75 -2.67
C ASN A 90 8.22 7.76 -3.85
N ALA A 91 8.41 6.48 -3.58
CA ALA A 91 8.56 5.46 -4.61
C ALA A 91 7.30 5.36 -5.50
N ILE A 92 6.12 5.31 -4.88
CA ILE A 92 4.83 5.22 -5.59
C ILE A 92 4.58 6.47 -6.43
N HIS A 93 4.72 7.68 -5.85
CA HIS A 93 4.52 8.92 -6.59
C HIS A 93 5.52 9.10 -7.73
N SER A 94 6.77 8.65 -7.55
CA SER A 94 7.78 8.72 -8.60
C SER A 94 7.49 7.77 -9.77
N ALA A 95 7.04 6.56 -9.49
CA ALA A 95 6.71 5.57 -10.51
C ALA A 95 5.37 5.85 -11.21
N ALA A 96 4.40 6.44 -10.50
CA ALA A 96 3.11 6.83 -11.08
C ALA A 96 3.20 8.06 -11.99
N GLY A 97 4.11 8.99 -11.69
CA GLY A 97 4.22 10.28 -12.39
C GLY A 97 3.45 11.41 -11.71
N ILE A 98 3.57 12.63 -12.31
CA ILE A 98 2.99 13.84 -11.72
C ILE A 98 1.46 13.83 -11.66
N GLN A 99 0.81 13.08 -12.51
CA GLN A 99 -0.65 12.97 -12.58
C GLN A 99 -1.23 12.44 -11.26
N LEU A 100 -0.55 11.49 -10.60
CA LEU A 100 -0.98 10.97 -9.30
C LEU A 100 -1.06 12.09 -8.25
N ARG A 101 -0.02 12.92 -8.16
CA ARG A 101 0.01 14.06 -7.23
C ARG A 101 -1.07 15.08 -7.56
N ASN A 102 -1.32 15.34 -8.84
CA ASN A 102 -2.37 16.25 -9.27
C ASN A 102 -3.77 15.75 -8.88
N GLU A 103 -4.05 14.45 -9.06
CA GLU A 103 -5.32 13.86 -8.64
C GLU A 103 -5.48 13.93 -7.11
N CYS A 104 -4.44 13.59 -6.35
CA CYS A 104 -4.43 13.73 -4.90
C CYS A 104 -4.73 15.19 -4.47
N ALA A 105 -4.09 16.16 -5.11
CA ALA A 105 -4.32 17.58 -4.81
C ALA A 105 -5.79 17.99 -5.04
N GLN A 106 -6.40 17.58 -6.14
CA GLN A 106 -7.81 17.84 -6.43
C GLN A 106 -8.73 17.22 -5.37
N ILE A 107 -8.45 15.99 -4.95
CA ILE A 107 -9.21 15.32 -3.88
C ILE A 107 -9.09 16.08 -2.56
N MET A 108 -7.88 16.51 -2.20
CA MET A 108 -7.62 17.20 -0.93
C MET A 108 -8.17 18.63 -0.93
N GLU A 109 -8.11 19.33 -2.06
CA GLU A 109 -8.72 20.65 -2.24
C GLU A 109 -10.24 20.56 -2.09
N ALA A 110 -10.87 19.58 -2.72
CA ALA A 110 -12.31 19.35 -2.58
C ALA A 110 -12.71 18.95 -1.14
N GLN A 111 -11.84 18.26 -0.41
CA GLN A 111 -12.07 17.90 0.98
C GLN A 111 -11.91 19.09 1.94
N GLY A 112 -10.98 19.99 1.69
CA GLY A 112 -10.75 21.21 2.46
C GLY A 112 -10.07 21.03 3.83
N HIS A 113 -9.59 19.82 4.15
CA HIS A 113 -8.85 19.52 5.39
C HIS A 113 -7.92 18.35 5.16
N GLU A 114 -6.93 18.18 6.05
CA GLU A 114 -6.01 17.05 6.00
C GLU A 114 -6.73 15.68 6.12
N GLU A 115 -6.16 14.65 5.52
CA GLU A 115 -6.70 13.29 5.60
C GLU A 115 -6.52 12.72 7.01
N PRO A 116 -7.61 12.31 7.67
CA PRO A 116 -7.52 11.74 9.01
C PRO A 116 -6.83 10.37 9.00
N THR A 117 -6.11 10.07 10.09
CA THR A 117 -5.50 8.75 10.30
C THR A 117 -6.55 7.64 10.24
N GLY A 118 -6.22 6.54 9.59
CA GLY A 118 -7.07 5.36 9.45
C GLY A 118 -8.09 5.44 8.31
N LYS A 119 -8.21 6.57 7.60
CA LYS A 119 -9.08 6.70 6.43
C LYS A 119 -8.37 6.25 5.14
N ALA A 120 -9.14 6.10 4.08
CA ALA A 120 -8.63 5.67 2.79
C ALA A 120 -9.25 6.47 1.63
N LYS A 121 -8.44 6.78 0.63
CA LYS A 121 -8.81 7.40 -0.64
C LYS A 121 -8.28 6.57 -1.80
N ILE A 122 -8.93 6.62 -2.94
CA ILE A 122 -8.49 5.91 -4.14
C ILE A 122 -8.21 6.88 -5.27
N THR A 123 -7.17 6.60 -6.03
CA THR A 123 -6.78 7.29 -7.26
C THR A 123 -6.49 6.30 -8.37
N LYS A 124 -6.27 6.77 -9.59
CA LYS A 124 -5.71 5.95 -10.67
C LYS A 124 -4.25 5.60 -10.39
N GLY A 125 -3.78 4.50 -10.98
CA GLY A 125 -2.35 4.07 -10.90
C GLY A 125 -1.44 4.80 -11.88
N TYR A 126 -1.99 5.43 -12.92
CA TYR A 126 -1.26 6.12 -14.00
C TYR A 126 -0.21 5.21 -14.67
N ASN A 127 1.08 5.50 -14.48
CA ASN A 127 2.16 4.73 -15.11
C ASN A 127 2.58 3.48 -14.31
N LEU A 128 1.96 3.23 -13.17
CA LEU A 128 2.13 1.98 -12.42
C LEU A 128 1.47 0.81 -13.16
N PRO A 129 2.00 -0.42 -13.03
CA PRO A 129 1.30 -1.63 -13.44
C PRO A 129 -0.01 -1.85 -12.68
N ALA A 130 -0.11 -1.38 -11.45
CA ALA A 130 -1.33 -1.38 -10.64
C ALA A 130 -2.36 -0.40 -11.23
N LYS A 131 -3.64 -0.83 -11.30
CA LYS A 131 -4.72 0.00 -11.86
C LYS A 131 -5.03 1.22 -10.99
N HIS A 132 -4.92 1.06 -9.67
CA HIS A 132 -5.25 2.08 -8.67
C HIS A 132 -4.20 2.15 -7.57
N VAL A 133 -4.16 3.31 -6.91
CA VAL A 133 -3.48 3.49 -5.63
C VAL A 133 -4.53 3.82 -4.58
N ILE A 134 -4.54 3.06 -3.48
CA ILE A 134 -5.33 3.39 -2.29
C ILE A 134 -4.40 4.03 -1.28
N HIS A 135 -4.66 5.29 -0.94
CA HIS A 135 -3.87 6.06 0.01
C HIS A 135 -4.50 5.98 1.40
N THR A 136 -3.69 5.71 2.42
CA THR A 136 -4.11 5.73 3.82
C THR A 136 -3.04 6.37 4.68
N VAL A 137 -3.47 7.11 5.69
CA VAL A 137 -2.58 7.75 6.66
C VAL A 137 -2.51 6.88 7.89
N GLY A 138 -1.36 6.28 8.16
CA GLY A 138 -1.15 5.46 9.33
C GLY A 138 -0.86 6.31 10.59
N PRO A 139 -0.99 5.71 11.80
CA PRO A 139 -0.64 6.37 13.04
C PRO A 139 0.86 6.64 13.18
N ILE A 140 1.20 7.78 13.76
CA ILE A 140 2.57 8.13 14.16
C ILE A 140 2.76 7.70 15.61
N VAL A 141 3.82 6.92 15.87
CA VAL A 141 4.14 6.44 17.21
C VAL A 141 5.29 7.26 17.80
N GLY A 142 5.10 7.71 19.03
CA GLY A 142 6.13 8.35 19.82
C GLY A 142 7.01 7.33 20.59
N MET A 143 7.04 7.45 21.91
CA MET A 143 7.85 6.54 22.74
C MET A 143 7.23 5.15 22.92
N GLN A 144 5.91 5.05 22.93
CA GLN A 144 5.17 3.78 23.11
C GLN A 144 3.91 3.78 22.27
N VAL A 145 3.51 2.61 21.82
CA VAL A 145 2.20 2.41 21.17
C VAL A 145 1.11 2.45 22.22
N ILE A 146 0.03 3.15 21.92
CA ILE A 146 -1.18 3.17 22.73
C ILE A 146 -2.34 2.51 21.97
N GLU A 147 -3.36 2.03 22.67
CA GLU A 147 -4.51 1.33 22.10
C GLU A 147 -5.16 2.08 20.92
N LYS A 148 -5.24 3.41 21.02
CA LYS A 148 -5.76 4.25 19.93
C LYS A 148 -4.98 4.05 18.64
N GLN A 149 -3.65 3.98 18.69
CA GLN A 149 -2.80 3.79 17.51
C GLN A 149 -2.92 2.39 16.91
N GLU A 150 -3.15 1.36 17.75
CA GLU A 150 -3.45 0.01 17.26
C GLU A 150 -4.77 -0.03 16.49
N GLU A 151 -5.83 0.60 17.02
CA GLU A 151 -7.12 0.72 16.34
C GLU A 151 -7.05 1.60 15.07
N GLU A 152 -6.25 2.65 15.08
CA GLU A 152 -5.98 3.46 13.89
C GLU A 152 -5.28 2.65 12.80
N LEU A 153 -4.24 1.87 13.15
CA LEU A 153 -3.56 0.98 12.19
C LEU A 153 -4.50 -0.08 11.63
N LYS A 154 -5.29 -0.71 12.48
CA LYS A 154 -6.34 -1.66 12.09
C LYS A 154 -7.36 -1.01 11.14
N SER A 155 -7.74 0.23 11.41
CA SER A 155 -8.65 1.00 10.56
C SER A 155 -8.07 1.27 9.17
N CYS A 156 -6.76 1.49 9.04
CA CYS A 156 -6.09 1.61 7.74
C CYS A 156 -6.35 0.38 6.87
N TYR A 157 -6.07 -0.83 7.38
CA TYR A 157 -6.31 -2.07 6.64
C TYR A 157 -7.78 -2.27 6.30
N LEU A 158 -8.68 -2.10 7.29
CA LEU A 158 -10.12 -2.28 7.08
C LEU A 158 -10.69 -1.31 6.04
N ASN A 159 -10.34 -0.03 6.12
CA ASN A 159 -10.88 0.97 5.22
C ASN A 159 -10.32 0.84 3.80
N CYS A 160 -9.06 0.43 3.64
CA CYS A 160 -8.51 0.12 2.33
C CYS A 160 -9.24 -1.07 1.67
N MET A 161 -9.46 -2.16 2.41
CA MET A 161 -10.18 -3.33 1.89
C MET A 161 -11.65 -3.01 1.57
N LYS A 162 -12.35 -2.29 2.45
CA LYS A 162 -13.73 -1.84 2.20
C LYS A 162 -13.82 -0.96 0.97
N LEU A 163 -12.87 -0.06 0.78
CA LEU A 163 -12.83 0.82 -0.39
C LEU A 163 -12.57 0.01 -1.66
N ALA A 164 -11.62 -0.92 -1.63
CA ALA A 164 -11.36 -1.82 -2.74
C ALA A 164 -12.61 -2.62 -3.15
N GLU A 165 -13.35 -3.17 -2.20
CA GLU A 165 -14.60 -3.88 -2.49
C GLU A 165 -15.70 -2.97 -3.03
N LYS A 166 -15.84 -1.75 -2.50
CA LYS A 166 -16.80 -0.76 -2.98
C LYS A 166 -16.55 -0.41 -4.44
N GLU A 167 -15.29 -0.33 -4.85
CA GLU A 167 -14.87 -0.07 -6.24
C GLU A 167 -14.86 -1.34 -7.11
N GLY A 168 -15.29 -2.49 -6.58
CA GLY A 168 -15.37 -3.76 -7.33
C GLY A 168 -14.00 -4.39 -7.62
N LEU A 169 -12.96 -4.00 -6.89
CA LEU A 169 -11.62 -4.54 -7.05
C LEU A 169 -11.53 -5.96 -6.45
N LYS A 170 -10.67 -6.79 -7.02
CA LYS A 170 -10.50 -8.20 -6.61
C LYS A 170 -9.20 -8.44 -5.85
N SER A 171 -8.19 -7.63 -6.11
CA SER A 171 -6.85 -7.80 -5.58
C SER A 171 -6.30 -6.48 -5.03
N ILE A 172 -5.65 -6.57 -3.85
CA ILE A 172 -5.03 -5.43 -3.17
C ILE A 172 -3.68 -5.84 -2.58
N ALA A 173 -2.68 -4.97 -2.70
CA ALA A 173 -1.37 -5.18 -2.10
C ALA A 173 -1.07 -4.09 -1.08
N PHE A 174 -0.73 -4.50 0.14
CA PHE A 174 -0.37 -3.63 1.24
C PHE A 174 1.15 -3.52 1.39
N CYS A 175 1.65 -2.31 1.56
CA CYS A 175 2.97 -2.07 2.13
C CYS A 175 2.94 -2.18 3.67
N CYS A 176 4.11 -2.11 4.33
CA CYS A 176 4.22 -2.09 5.79
C CYS A 176 3.82 -0.72 6.35
N ILE A 177 2.51 -0.52 6.60
CA ILE A 177 1.95 0.76 7.03
C ILE A 177 2.55 1.17 8.37
N SER A 178 2.97 2.44 8.51
CA SER A 178 3.51 3.11 9.70
C SER A 178 4.86 2.57 10.24
N THR A 179 5.46 1.53 9.67
CA THR A 179 6.70 0.93 10.23
C THR A 179 7.99 1.61 9.80
N GLY A 180 7.92 2.57 8.87
CA GLY A 180 9.04 3.42 8.48
C GLY A 180 9.11 4.70 9.32
N GLU A 181 8.86 5.83 8.66
CA GLU A 181 8.95 7.18 9.24
C GLU A 181 8.00 7.42 10.44
N PHE A 182 6.95 6.61 10.58
CA PHE A 182 5.96 6.73 11.66
C PHE A 182 6.28 5.83 12.88
N HIS A 183 7.37 5.09 12.83
CA HIS A 183 7.97 4.33 13.93
C HIS A 183 7.06 3.33 14.66
N PHE A 184 6.03 2.82 14.00
CA PHE A 184 5.22 1.74 14.57
C PHE A 184 6.07 0.46 14.64
N PRO A 185 6.12 -0.26 15.79
CA PRO A 185 6.93 -1.47 15.93
C PRO A 185 6.54 -2.54 14.89
N ASN A 186 7.49 -3.00 14.08
CA ASN A 186 7.25 -3.86 12.92
C ASN A 186 6.53 -5.16 13.27
N LYS A 187 6.89 -5.80 14.38
CA LYS A 187 6.25 -7.06 14.82
C LYS A 187 4.77 -6.85 15.15
N LEU A 188 4.47 -5.84 15.98
CA LEU A 188 3.09 -5.54 16.38
C LEU A 188 2.26 -5.08 15.16
N ALA A 189 2.86 -4.29 14.25
CA ALA A 189 2.19 -3.88 13.02
C ALA A 189 1.82 -5.08 12.15
N ALA A 190 2.72 -6.04 11.97
CA ALA A 190 2.46 -7.26 11.21
C ALA A 190 1.36 -8.13 11.84
N GLU A 191 1.37 -8.29 13.16
CA GLU A 191 0.33 -9.02 13.89
C GLU A 191 -1.05 -8.38 13.69
N ILE A 192 -1.16 -7.04 13.82
CA ILE A 192 -2.40 -6.30 13.58
C ILE A 192 -2.85 -6.45 12.13
N ALA A 193 -1.93 -6.31 11.18
CA ALA A 193 -2.21 -6.43 9.75
C ALA A 193 -2.79 -7.82 9.42
N VAL A 194 -2.09 -8.87 9.83
CA VAL A 194 -2.46 -10.26 9.53
C VAL A 194 -3.80 -10.63 10.17
N LYS A 195 -4.00 -10.34 11.46
CA LYS A 195 -5.27 -10.58 12.16
C LYS A 195 -6.44 -9.84 11.50
N THR A 196 -6.22 -8.58 11.13
CA THR A 196 -7.26 -7.75 10.52
C THR A 196 -7.65 -8.25 9.14
N VAL A 197 -6.67 -8.57 8.31
CA VAL A 197 -6.89 -9.06 6.95
C VAL A 197 -7.56 -10.43 6.95
N ASP A 198 -7.06 -11.38 7.73
CA ASP A 198 -7.65 -12.71 7.80
C ASP A 198 -9.11 -12.68 8.28
N LYS A 199 -9.39 -11.90 9.32
CA LYS A 199 -10.76 -11.72 9.82
C LYS A 199 -11.67 -11.12 8.75
N TYR A 200 -11.22 -10.11 8.02
CA TYR A 200 -12.01 -9.44 6.99
C TYR A 200 -12.29 -10.37 5.81
N LEU A 201 -11.31 -11.12 5.36
CA LEU A 201 -11.40 -12.02 4.21
C LEU A 201 -12.43 -13.13 4.37
N SER A 202 -12.80 -13.49 5.61
CA SER A 202 -13.80 -14.52 5.88
C SER A 202 -15.20 -14.21 5.34
N SER A 203 -15.51 -12.91 5.10
CA SER A 203 -16.78 -12.45 4.51
C SER A 203 -16.60 -11.57 3.27
N SER A 204 -15.35 -11.41 2.82
CA SER A 204 -14.97 -10.50 1.74
C SER A 204 -15.06 -11.16 0.36
N LYS A 205 -15.37 -10.34 -0.65
CA LYS A 205 -15.35 -10.69 -2.07
C LYS A 205 -13.95 -10.53 -2.69
N LEU A 206 -12.98 -10.02 -1.96
CA LEU A 206 -11.60 -9.94 -2.45
C LEU A 206 -11.07 -11.36 -2.73
N GLU A 207 -10.44 -11.49 -3.88
CA GLU A 207 -9.84 -12.75 -4.32
C GLU A 207 -8.39 -12.89 -3.80
N ARG A 208 -7.69 -11.75 -3.63
CA ARG A 208 -6.30 -11.75 -3.17
C ARG A 208 -5.94 -10.51 -2.36
N VAL A 209 -5.32 -10.74 -1.20
CA VAL A 209 -4.58 -9.71 -0.44
C VAL A 209 -3.10 -10.10 -0.41
N ILE A 210 -2.23 -9.17 -0.77
CA ILE A 210 -0.79 -9.37 -0.82
C ILE A 210 -0.15 -8.50 0.25
N PHE A 211 0.55 -9.11 1.20
CA PHE A 211 1.49 -8.39 2.04
C PHE A 211 2.79 -8.22 1.28
N ASN A 212 3.04 -7.00 0.83
CA ASN A 212 4.29 -6.65 0.20
C ASN A 212 5.27 -6.11 1.22
N VAL A 213 6.43 -6.70 1.27
CA VAL A 213 7.54 -6.29 2.11
C VAL A 213 8.78 -6.05 1.26
N PHE A 214 9.58 -5.08 1.63
CA PHE A 214 10.79 -4.75 0.89
C PHE A 214 12.05 -5.36 1.53
N LYS A 215 12.17 -5.25 2.84
CA LYS A 215 13.30 -5.75 3.61
C LYS A 215 13.12 -7.24 3.98
N GLU A 216 14.22 -7.95 4.10
CA GLU A 216 14.22 -9.35 4.54
C GLU A 216 13.75 -9.49 6.00
N GLU A 217 14.09 -8.53 6.84
CA GLU A 217 13.63 -8.48 8.22
C GLU A 217 12.09 -8.46 8.29
N ASP A 218 11.43 -7.56 7.51
CA ASP A 218 9.99 -7.48 7.46
C ASP A 218 9.36 -8.77 6.89
N TYR A 219 10.02 -9.40 5.90
CA TYR A 219 9.58 -10.69 5.39
C TYR A 219 9.54 -11.76 6.47
N ASN A 220 10.59 -11.84 7.28
CA ASN A 220 10.66 -12.82 8.37
C ASN A 220 9.63 -12.52 9.48
N ILE A 221 9.39 -11.25 9.80
CA ILE A 221 8.37 -10.82 10.76
C ILE A 221 6.97 -11.22 10.29
N TYR A 222 6.62 -10.91 9.04
CA TYR A 222 5.31 -11.29 8.47
C TYR A 222 5.17 -12.80 8.36
N LYS A 223 6.21 -13.53 7.96
CA LYS A 223 6.22 -14.99 7.91
C LYS A 223 5.93 -15.59 9.28
N LEU A 224 6.59 -15.11 10.34
CA LEU A 224 6.33 -15.57 11.71
C LEU A 224 4.90 -15.22 12.16
N SER A 225 4.41 -14.02 11.87
CA SER A 225 3.04 -13.61 12.20
C SER A 225 1.98 -14.43 11.46
N LEU A 226 2.28 -14.90 10.23
CA LEU A 226 1.38 -15.77 9.45
C LEU A 226 1.37 -17.23 9.96
N ILE A 227 2.50 -17.71 10.46
CA ILE A 227 2.62 -19.09 10.98
C ILE A 227 2.13 -19.18 12.43
N HIS A 228 2.41 -18.17 13.26
CA HIS A 228 2.16 -18.16 14.71
C HIS A 228 1.38 -16.91 15.14
N ILE A 229 0.09 -16.82 14.81
CA ILE A 229 -0.77 -15.82 15.45
C ILE A 229 -1.10 -16.37 16.86
N SER A 230 -0.48 -15.77 17.89
CA SER A 230 -0.93 -15.99 19.26
C SER A 230 -2.35 -15.42 19.43
N GLU A 231 -3.25 -16.18 20.06
CA GLU A 231 -4.60 -15.75 20.41
C GLU A 231 -4.60 -14.51 21.28
#